data_51aeb73b0271dbb37cd63113bfdbe2f0
#
_entry.id   51aeb73b0271dbb37cd63113bfdbe2f0
#
_cell.length_a   1.000
_cell.length_b   1.000
_cell.length_c   1.000
_cell.angle_alpha   90.00
_cell.angle_beta   90.00
_cell.angle_gamma   90.00
#
_symmetry.space_group_name_H-M   'P 1'
#
loop_
_entity.id
_entity.type
_entity.pdbx_description
1 polymer ?
#
loop_
_entity_poly.entity_id
_entity_poly.type
_entity_poly.pdbx_seq_one_letter_code
_entity_poly.pdbx_strand_id
1 'polypeptide(L)'
;PIHPLCVEFMDNKGIRCAEAFLNEKLPHSDKGYYVILSIDGNNEEVLDDQCVFIDELCTTNGALEVLVADPVKIWKARKSFGEANRARSLIFSAEDTVVPMSCIPEVVHKLAELGAKYGVNIHIAAHAADGNVHADILKEDMPMEQWLEVLPQLQDELYAFIYSLGGKLSGEHGIG
;
A
#
# COMPACT_ATOMS: atom_id res chain seq x y z
N PRO A 1 15.19 -3.25 20.58
CA PRO A 1 14.54 -3.51 19.30
C PRO A 1 13.02 -3.50 19.49
N ILE A 2 12.30 -2.87 18.57
CA ILE A 2 10.86 -2.89 18.55
C ILE A 2 10.42 -4.08 17.69
N HIS A 3 9.38 -4.78 18.15
CA HIS A 3 8.73 -5.84 17.39
C HIS A 3 7.28 -5.44 17.18
N PRO A 4 6.95 -4.77 16.06
CA PRO A 4 5.57 -4.36 15.81
C PRO A 4 4.69 -5.59 15.56
N LEU A 5 3.42 -5.50 15.98
CA LEU A 5 2.39 -6.48 15.66
C LEU A 5 2.08 -6.51 14.16
N CYS A 6 2.05 -5.32 13.56
CA CYS A 6 1.91 -5.17 12.12
C CYS A 6 2.52 -3.86 11.65
N VAL A 7 2.90 -3.85 10.38
CA VAL A 7 3.28 -2.65 9.64
C VAL A 7 2.54 -2.67 8.32
N GLU A 8 1.60 -1.74 8.16
CA GLU A 8 0.80 -1.60 6.94
C GLU A 8 1.23 -0.36 6.18
N PHE A 9 1.19 -0.44 4.87
CA PHE A 9 1.49 0.67 3.98
C PHE A 9 0.29 0.96 3.08
N MET A 10 0.06 2.23 2.76
CA MET A 10 -0.86 2.69 1.72
C MET A 10 -0.24 3.83 0.94
N ASP A 11 -0.35 3.78 -0.38
CA ASP A 11 0.07 4.87 -1.24
C ASP A 11 -0.93 6.04 -1.20
N ASN A 12 -0.48 7.19 -1.68
CA ASN A 12 -1.30 8.42 -1.71
C ASN A 12 -2.60 8.25 -2.53
N LYS A 13 -2.54 7.53 -3.65
CA LYS A 13 -3.72 7.33 -4.51
C LYS A 13 -4.77 6.47 -3.81
N GLY A 14 -4.35 5.38 -3.17
CA GLY A 14 -5.22 4.51 -2.39
C GLY A 14 -5.85 5.22 -1.20
N ILE A 15 -5.06 6.04 -0.46
CA ILE A 15 -5.57 6.86 0.64
C ILE A 15 -6.66 7.82 0.15
N ARG A 16 -6.43 8.55 -0.93
CA ARG A 16 -7.41 9.50 -1.48
C ARG A 16 -8.65 8.80 -2.01
N CYS A 17 -8.52 7.61 -2.56
CA CYS A 17 -9.64 6.79 -2.98
C CYS A 17 -10.49 6.36 -1.76
N ALA A 18 -9.84 5.91 -0.68
CA ALA A 18 -10.52 5.55 0.57
C ALA A 18 -11.21 6.76 1.21
N GLU A 19 -10.59 7.95 1.24
CA GLU A 19 -11.19 9.18 1.72
C GLU A 19 -12.49 9.53 0.96
N ALA A 20 -12.44 9.46 -0.36
CA ALA A 20 -13.59 9.75 -1.21
C ALA A 20 -14.74 8.75 -0.94
N PHE A 21 -14.42 7.48 -0.80
CA PHE A 21 -15.38 6.41 -0.51
C PHE A 21 -16.02 6.57 0.87
N LEU A 22 -15.22 6.91 1.88
CA LEU A 22 -15.69 7.07 3.26
C LEU A 22 -16.32 8.45 3.53
N ASN A 23 -16.17 9.40 2.61
CA ASN A 23 -16.48 10.81 2.80
C ASN A 23 -15.82 11.40 4.07
N GLU A 24 -14.56 11.01 4.30
CA GLU A 24 -13.75 11.45 5.44
C GLU A 24 -12.41 12.02 4.94
N LYS A 25 -11.79 12.91 5.71
CA LYS A 25 -10.47 13.45 5.41
C LYS A 25 -9.44 12.92 6.41
N LEU A 26 -8.29 12.55 5.88
CA LEU A 26 -7.14 12.11 6.66
C LEU A 26 -6.02 13.17 6.59
N PRO A 27 -5.21 13.33 7.65
CA PRO A 27 -4.10 14.27 7.64
C PRO A 27 -3.13 13.99 6.49
N HIS A 28 -2.66 15.02 5.79
CA HIS A 28 -1.64 14.93 4.74
C HIS A 28 -1.94 13.96 3.57
N SER A 29 -3.19 13.60 3.35
CA SER A 29 -3.59 12.69 2.27
C SER A 29 -3.23 13.19 0.86
N ASP A 30 -2.94 14.47 0.72
CA ASP A 30 -2.50 15.12 -0.53
C ASP A 30 -0.97 15.12 -0.72
N LYS A 31 -0.19 14.69 0.28
CA LYS A 31 1.26 14.89 0.29
C LYS A 31 2.10 13.62 0.37
N GLY A 32 1.62 12.58 1.02
CA GLY A 32 2.48 11.46 1.37
C GLY A 32 1.79 10.11 1.36
N TYR A 33 2.58 9.10 1.65
CA TYR A 33 2.16 7.75 1.92
C TYR A 33 1.84 7.58 3.40
N TYR A 34 1.08 6.54 3.74
CA TYR A 34 0.81 6.18 5.12
C TYR A 34 1.50 4.88 5.48
N VAL A 35 2.09 4.89 6.67
CA VAL A 35 2.52 3.67 7.35
C VAL A 35 1.74 3.58 8.65
N ILE A 36 1.00 2.51 8.84
CA ILE A 36 0.30 2.19 10.08
C ILE A 36 1.16 1.17 10.81
N LEU A 37 1.58 1.50 12.02
CA LEU A 37 2.41 0.65 12.84
C LEU A 37 1.66 0.38 14.16
N SER A 38 1.49 -0.90 14.49
CA SER A 38 0.89 -1.30 15.76
C SER A 38 1.93 -1.97 16.66
N ILE A 39 1.94 -1.58 17.90
CA ILE A 39 2.70 -2.20 18.97
C ILE A 39 1.77 -2.63 20.10
N ASP A 40 2.16 -3.62 20.86
CA ASP A 40 1.46 -4.04 22.07
C ASP A 40 2.43 -4.34 23.21
N GLY A 41 1.90 -4.46 24.41
CA GLY A 41 2.68 -4.80 25.59
C GLY A 41 1.86 -4.71 26.87
N ASN A 42 2.44 -5.23 27.94
CA ASN A 42 1.82 -5.26 29.27
C ASN A 42 2.35 -4.16 30.23
N ASN A 43 3.23 -3.30 29.73
CA ASN A 43 3.85 -2.22 30.49
C ASN A 43 3.74 -0.92 29.70
N GLU A 44 3.00 0.05 30.25
CA GLU A 44 2.71 1.33 29.63
C GLU A 44 3.98 2.18 29.43
N GLU A 45 4.90 2.20 30.39
CA GLU A 45 6.17 2.94 30.24
C GLU A 45 7.00 2.40 29.06
N VAL A 46 7.02 1.08 28.87
CA VAL A 46 7.74 0.45 27.76
C VAL A 46 7.07 0.80 26.42
N LEU A 47 5.74 0.86 26.36
CA LEU A 47 5.01 1.28 25.17
C LEU A 47 5.26 2.74 24.84
N ASP A 48 5.29 3.61 25.85
CA ASP A 48 5.60 5.03 25.67
C ASP A 48 7.04 5.22 25.13
N ASP A 49 8.01 4.53 25.68
CA ASP A 49 9.40 4.54 25.20
C ASP A 49 9.49 4.05 23.75
N GLN A 50 8.72 3.02 23.39
CA GLN A 50 8.64 2.54 22.00
C GLN A 50 7.99 3.56 21.06
N CYS A 51 6.94 4.25 21.48
CA CYS A 51 6.31 5.34 20.71
C CYS A 51 7.29 6.47 20.43
N VAL A 52 8.05 6.89 21.47
CA VAL A 52 9.10 7.92 21.32
C VAL A 52 10.16 7.47 20.30
N PHE A 53 10.63 6.24 20.40
CA PHE A 53 11.61 5.71 19.46
C PHE A 53 11.08 5.64 18.03
N ILE A 54 9.81 5.23 17.84
CA ILE A 54 9.15 5.20 16.52
C ILE A 54 9.06 6.61 15.95
N ASP A 55 8.66 7.59 16.76
CA ASP A 55 8.58 8.99 16.34
C ASP A 55 9.93 9.50 15.87
N GLU A 56 10.98 9.32 16.65
CA GLU A 56 12.34 9.71 16.29
C GLU A 56 12.82 9.02 15.00
N LEU A 57 12.58 7.70 14.88
CA LEU A 57 12.96 6.93 13.70
C LEU A 57 12.24 7.45 12.45
N CYS A 58 10.93 7.62 12.51
CA CYS A 58 10.13 8.09 11.39
C CYS A 58 10.50 9.52 10.99
N THR A 59 10.63 10.42 11.97
CA THR A 59 10.99 11.82 11.73
C THR A 59 12.39 11.96 11.13
N THR A 60 13.37 11.21 11.63
CA THR A 60 14.74 11.18 11.08
C THR A 60 14.77 10.67 9.64
N ASN A 61 13.82 9.81 9.25
CA ASN A 61 13.69 9.29 7.90
C ASN A 61 12.69 10.08 7.04
N GLY A 62 12.29 11.27 7.45
CA GLY A 62 11.53 12.21 6.62
C GLY A 62 10.01 12.05 6.69
N ALA A 63 9.47 11.43 7.73
CA ALA A 63 8.04 11.45 7.97
C ALA A 63 7.56 12.91 8.15
N LEU A 64 6.42 13.23 7.53
CA LEU A 64 5.82 14.56 7.66
C LEU A 64 5.23 14.79 9.04
N GLU A 65 4.66 13.74 9.60
CA GLU A 65 4.04 13.72 10.92
C GLU A 65 3.95 12.28 11.42
N VAL A 66 4.08 12.10 12.72
CA VAL A 66 3.83 10.84 13.43
C VAL A 66 2.71 11.07 14.42
N LEU A 67 1.67 10.25 14.36
CA LEU A 67 0.46 10.41 15.17
C LEU A 67 0.15 9.13 15.92
N VAL A 68 -0.15 9.25 17.19
CA VAL A 68 -0.86 8.19 17.93
C VAL A 68 -2.33 8.31 17.60
N ALA A 69 -2.88 7.33 16.91
CA ALA A 69 -4.21 7.40 16.34
C ALA A 69 -5.19 6.44 17.03
N ASP A 70 -6.47 6.82 16.99
CA ASP A 70 -7.56 5.92 17.32
C ASP A 70 -7.54 4.72 16.33
N PRO A 71 -7.36 3.48 16.83
CA PRO A 71 -7.23 2.31 15.97
C PRO A 71 -8.46 2.07 15.10
N VAL A 72 -9.66 2.40 15.56
CA VAL A 72 -10.89 2.22 14.78
C VAL A 72 -10.88 3.11 13.54
N LYS A 73 -10.45 4.37 13.70
CA LYS A 73 -10.43 5.33 12.60
C LYS A 73 -9.34 5.01 11.58
N ILE A 74 -8.12 4.73 12.04
CA ILE A 74 -6.99 4.48 11.13
C ILE A 74 -7.19 3.19 10.33
N TRP A 75 -7.70 2.14 10.97
CA TRP A 75 -8.00 0.89 10.30
C TRP A 75 -9.17 0.96 9.32
N LYS A 76 -10.08 1.93 9.51
CA LYS A 76 -11.23 2.11 8.62
C LYS A 76 -10.77 2.39 7.18
N ALA A 77 -9.81 3.31 6.98
CA ALA A 77 -9.27 3.61 5.66
C ALA A 77 -8.56 2.40 5.04
N ARG A 78 -7.70 1.71 5.82
CA ARG A 78 -6.98 0.52 5.33
C ARG A 78 -7.92 -0.63 4.95
N LYS A 79 -8.93 -0.90 5.77
CA LYS A 79 -9.93 -1.94 5.50
C LYS A 79 -10.84 -1.62 4.31
N SER A 80 -11.08 -0.34 4.04
CA SER A 80 -11.92 0.10 2.93
C SER A 80 -11.18 0.15 1.59
N PHE A 81 -9.88 -0.12 1.55
CA PHE A 81 -9.05 0.01 0.35
C PHE A 81 -9.63 -0.73 -0.86
N GLY A 82 -9.92 -2.02 -0.73
CA GLY A 82 -10.45 -2.83 -1.84
C GLY A 82 -11.87 -2.41 -2.25
N GLU A 83 -12.74 -2.05 -1.29
CA GLU A 83 -14.10 -1.58 -1.59
C GLU A 83 -14.08 -0.20 -2.27
N ALA A 84 -13.21 0.68 -1.84
CA ALA A 84 -13.03 2.00 -2.46
C ALA A 84 -12.57 1.87 -3.90
N ASN A 85 -11.62 0.97 -4.18
CA ASN A 85 -11.14 0.71 -5.53
C ASN A 85 -12.22 0.10 -6.43
N ARG A 86 -13.02 -0.84 -5.92
CA ARG A 86 -14.18 -1.39 -6.64
C ARG A 86 -15.25 -0.34 -6.94
N ALA A 87 -15.50 0.57 -6.00
CA ALA A 87 -16.45 1.65 -6.20
C ALA A 87 -15.95 2.65 -7.25
N ARG A 88 -14.64 2.83 -7.36
CA ARG A 88 -14.00 3.72 -8.34
C ARG A 88 -13.90 3.09 -9.72
N SER A 89 -13.57 1.82 -9.81
CA SER A 89 -13.44 1.09 -11.07
C SER A 89 -14.02 -0.31 -10.93
N LEU A 90 -15.09 -0.59 -11.66
CA LEU A 90 -15.74 -1.91 -11.65
C LEU A 90 -14.85 -3.00 -12.27
N ILE A 91 -13.89 -2.59 -13.11
CA ILE A 91 -12.92 -3.49 -13.76
C ILE A 91 -11.55 -3.06 -13.30
N PHE A 92 -10.83 -3.97 -12.67
CA PHE A 92 -9.46 -3.78 -12.21
C PHE A 92 -8.77 -5.15 -12.13
N SER A 93 -7.45 -5.15 -12.10
CA SER A 93 -6.63 -6.33 -11.77
C SER A 93 -6.03 -6.13 -10.41
N ALA A 94 -6.21 -7.11 -9.52
CA ALA A 94 -5.62 -7.11 -8.19
C ALA A 94 -4.39 -8.00 -8.19
N GLU A 95 -3.23 -7.38 -8.08
CA GLU A 95 -1.95 -8.07 -7.99
C GLU A 95 -1.60 -8.31 -6.51
N ASP A 96 -1.11 -9.50 -6.21
CA ASP A 96 -0.79 -9.94 -4.86
C ASP A 96 0.64 -10.53 -4.85
N THR A 97 1.63 -9.67 -4.75
CA THR A 97 3.04 -10.07 -4.88
C THR A 97 3.76 -10.07 -3.53
N VAL A 98 4.79 -10.90 -3.38
CA VAL A 98 5.66 -10.91 -2.20
C VAL A 98 7.10 -10.68 -2.64
N VAL A 99 7.78 -9.79 -1.92
CA VAL A 99 9.21 -9.51 -2.09
C VAL A 99 9.92 -9.47 -0.74
N PRO A 100 11.24 -9.55 -0.68
CA PRO A 100 11.97 -9.20 0.54
C PRO A 100 11.56 -7.80 1.02
N MET A 101 11.29 -7.63 2.31
CA MET A 101 10.78 -6.36 2.89
C MET A 101 11.59 -5.14 2.46
N SER A 102 12.91 -5.28 2.36
CA SER A 102 13.81 -4.20 1.92
C SER A 102 13.57 -3.75 0.46
N CYS A 103 12.89 -4.57 -0.34
CA CYS A 103 12.59 -4.28 -1.75
C CYS A 103 11.21 -3.62 -1.95
N ILE A 104 10.40 -3.47 -0.90
CA ILE A 104 9.07 -2.83 -1.00
C ILE A 104 9.16 -1.43 -1.64
N PRO A 105 10.09 -0.54 -1.24
CA PRO A 105 10.21 0.78 -1.88
C PRO A 105 10.48 0.70 -3.38
N GLU A 106 11.31 -0.25 -3.83
CA GLU A 106 11.60 -0.45 -5.24
C GLU A 106 10.36 -0.90 -6.02
N VAL A 107 9.54 -1.79 -5.43
CA VAL A 107 8.27 -2.23 -6.01
C VAL A 107 7.28 -1.08 -6.12
N VAL A 108 7.15 -0.24 -5.09
CA VAL A 108 6.28 0.94 -5.11
C VAL A 108 6.69 1.92 -6.22
N HIS A 109 7.99 2.16 -6.37
CA HIS A 109 8.51 3.00 -7.45
C HIS A 109 8.23 2.39 -8.83
N LYS A 110 8.47 1.08 -8.99
CA LYS A 110 8.20 0.38 -10.24
C LYS A 110 6.73 0.42 -10.64
N LEU A 111 5.82 0.24 -9.70
CA LEU A 111 4.38 0.35 -9.94
C LEU A 111 3.98 1.77 -10.37
N ALA A 112 4.59 2.80 -9.80
CA ALA A 112 4.37 4.19 -10.23
C ALA A 112 4.87 4.43 -11.66
N GLU A 113 6.05 3.90 -12.03
CA GLU A 113 6.58 3.94 -13.40
C GLU A 113 5.65 3.23 -14.39
N LEU A 114 5.20 2.02 -14.06
CA LEU A 114 4.31 1.24 -14.91
C LEU A 114 2.96 1.94 -15.09
N GLY A 115 2.39 2.49 -14.01
CA GLY A 115 1.19 3.29 -14.09
C GLY A 115 1.30 4.47 -15.06
N ALA A 116 2.42 5.21 -14.99
CA ALA A 116 2.71 6.31 -15.88
C ALA A 116 2.94 5.85 -17.34
N LYS A 117 3.70 4.75 -17.52
CA LYS A 117 4.02 4.19 -18.84
C LYS A 117 2.78 3.73 -19.59
N TYR A 118 1.88 3.04 -18.91
CA TYR A 118 0.70 2.43 -19.51
C TYR A 118 -0.58 3.28 -19.39
N GLY A 119 -0.49 4.45 -18.74
CA GLY A 119 -1.63 5.36 -18.61
C GLY A 119 -2.75 4.82 -17.73
N VAL A 120 -2.41 4.02 -16.71
CA VAL A 120 -3.37 3.44 -15.75
C VAL A 120 -3.11 3.94 -14.34
N ASN A 121 -4.16 4.01 -13.54
CA ASN A 121 -4.01 4.24 -12.11
C ASN A 121 -3.74 2.91 -11.40
N ILE A 122 -2.68 2.90 -10.60
CA ILE A 122 -2.35 1.77 -9.72
C ILE A 122 -2.41 2.30 -8.30
N HIS A 123 -3.20 1.66 -7.46
CA HIS A 123 -3.29 1.94 -6.03
C HIS A 123 -2.58 0.83 -5.26
N ILE A 124 -1.79 1.20 -4.25
CA ILE A 124 -0.90 0.26 -3.58
C ILE A 124 -1.20 0.22 -2.09
N ALA A 125 -1.34 -0.98 -1.56
CA ALA A 125 -1.30 -1.27 -0.14
C ALA A 125 -0.34 -2.42 0.12
N ALA A 126 0.22 -2.52 1.32
CA ALA A 126 1.12 -3.63 1.64
C ALA A 126 1.05 -4.02 3.10
N HIS A 127 1.22 -5.33 3.36
CA HIS A 127 1.62 -5.86 4.65
C HIS A 127 3.15 -5.75 4.72
N ALA A 128 3.65 -4.58 5.12
CA ALA A 128 5.07 -4.26 4.97
C ALA A 128 5.96 -5.07 5.91
N ALA A 129 5.39 -5.67 6.97
CA ALA A 129 6.13 -6.52 7.91
C ALA A 129 6.49 -7.91 7.33
N ASP A 130 5.82 -8.36 6.29
CA ASP A 130 6.05 -9.68 5.67
C ASP A 130 6.34 -9.63 4.16
N GLY A 131 6.39 -8.43 3.59
CA GLY A 131 6.79 -8.22 2.21
C GLY A 131 5.67 -8.39 1.19
N ASN A 132 4.42 -8.57 1.62
CA ASN A 132 3.28 -8.71 0.73
C ASN A 132 2.82 -7.33 0.22
N VAL A 133 2.77 -7.18 -1.10
CA VAL A 133 2.35 -5.94 -1.78
C VAL A 133 1.14 -6.23 -2.65
N HIS A 134 0.05 -5.53 -2.35
CA HIS A 134 -1.17 -5.50 -3.14
C HIS A 134 -1.15 -4.29 -4.06
N ALA A 135 -1.40 -4.50 -5.35
CA ALA A 135 -1.50 -3.42 -6.32
C ALA A 135 -2.77 -3.60 -7.14
N ASP A 136 -3.73 -2.69 -6.95
CA ASP A 136 -4.95 -2.65 -7.75
C ASP A 136 -4.72 -1.77 -8.98
N ILE A 137 -4.65 -2.40 -10.16
CA ILE A 137 -4.51 -1.74 -11.46
C ILE A 137 -5.92 -1.44 -11.95
N LEU A 138 -6.29 -0.16 -11.99
CA LEU A 138 -7.66 0.27 -12.28
C LEU A 138 -7.83 0.57 -13.76
N LYS A 139 -8.87 -0.01 -14.39
CA LYS A 139 -9.22 0.30 -15.79
C LYS A 139 -9.81 1.69 -15.93
N GLU A 140 -10.65 2.12 -14.98
CA GLU A 140 -11.41 3.38 -15.03
C GLU A 140 -12.06 3.61 -16.40
N ASP A 141 -11.81 4.77 -17.02
CA ASP A 141 -12.41 5.17 -18.31
C ASP A 141 -11.66 4.62 -19.54
N MET A 142 -10.59 3.84 -19.37
CA MET A 142 -9.85 3.25 -20.48
C MET A 142 -10.78 2.36 -21.34
N PRO A 143 -10.78 2.47 -22.67
CA PRO A 143 -11.53 1.56 -23.54
C PRO A 143 -11.16 0.09 -23.30
N MET A 144 -12.14 -0.81 -23.38
CA MET A 144 -11.91 -2.24 -23.09
C MET A 144 -10.86 -2.86 -24.02
N GLU A 145 -10.88 -2.50 -25.30
CA GLU A 145 -9.91 -3.00 -26.27
C GLU A 145 -8.47 -2.63 -25.85
N GLN A 146 -8.26 -1.37 -25.48
CA GLN A 146 -6.98 -0.89 -24.99
C GLN A 146 -6.58 -1.56 -23.66
N TRP A 147 -7.53 -1.76 -22.75
CA TRP A 147 -7.30 -2.44 -21.49
C TRP A 147 -6.78 -3.87 -21.69
N LEU A 148 -7.42 -4.62 -22.59
CA LEU A 148 -7.02 -6.01 -22.89
C LEU A 148 -5.65 -6.11 -23.56
N GLU A 149 -5.18 -5.04 -24.21
CA GLU A 149 -3.85 -4.95 -24.78
C GLU A 149 -2.79 -4.54 -23.73
N VAL A 150 -3.12 -3.56 -22.89
CA VAL A 150 -2.20 -2.92 -21.96
C VAL A 150 -1.94 -3.79 -20.74
N LEU A 151 -2.99 -4.39 -20.16
CA LEU A 151 -2.86 -5.13 -18.89
C LEU A 151 -1.85 -6.27 -18.95
N PRO A 152 -1.86 -7.17 -19.94
CA PRO A 152 -0.89 -8.26 -20.01
C PRO A 152 0.55 -7.76 -20.12
N GLN A 153 0.79 -6.68 -20.88
CA GLN A 153 2.13 -6.11 -21.04
C GLN A 153 2.66 -5.53 -19.74
N LEU A 154 1.78 -4.82 -19.00
CA LEU A 154 2.10 -4.28 -17.69
C LEU A 154 2.41 -5.40 -16.69
N GLN A 155 1.58 -6.45 -16.65
CA GLN A 155 1.78 -7.60 -15.78
C GLN A 155 3.08 -8.34 -16.10
N ASP A 156 3.41 -8.57 -17.36
CA ASP A 156 4.66 -9.21 -17.76
C ASP A 156 5.88 -8.43 -17.24
N GLU A 157 5.88 -7.11 -17.37
CA GLU A 157 6.97 -6.27 -16.85
C GLU A 157 7.03 -6.26 -15.34
N LEU A 158 5.87 -6.17 -14.67
CA LEU A 158 5.78 -6.24 -13.21
C LEU A 158 6.33 -7.58 -12.70
N TYR A 159 5.87 -8.67 -13.27
CA TYR A 159 6.24 -10.01 -12.83
C TYR A 159 7.72 -10.31 -13.07
N ALA A 160 8.25 -9.90 -14.21
CA ALA A 160 9.70 -9.99 -14.46
C ALA A 160 10.52 -9.22 -13.44
N PHE A 161 10.04 -8.02 -13.05
CA PHE A 161 10.68 -7.21 -12.03
C PHE A 161 10.60 -7.87 -10.64
N ILE A 162 9.43 -8.36 -10.23
CA ILE A 162 9.24 -9.06 -8.95
C ILE A 162 10.17 -10.28 -8.86
N TYR A 163 10.25 -11.10 -9.91
CA TYR A 163 11.17 -12.24 -9.95
C TYR A 163 12.63 -11.81 -9.85
N SER A 164 13.02 -10.69 -10.45
CA SER A 164 14.39 -10.18 -10.37
C SER A 164 14.82 -9.81 -8.94
N LEU A 165 13.84 -9.46 -8.09
CA LEU A 165 14.04 -9.19 -6.66
C LEU A 165 14.01 -10.46 -5.79
N GLY A 166 13.82 -11.64 -6.39
CA GLY A 166 13.63 -12.90 -5.65
C GLY A 166 12.22 -13.07 -5.08
N GLY A 167 11.25 -12.28 -5.54
CA GLY A 167 9.86 -12.29 -5.11
C GLY A 167 9.02 -13.42 -5.70
N LYS A 168 7.73 -13.42 -5.36
CA LYS A 168 6.70 -14.35 -5.81
C LYS A 168 5.47 -13.59 -6.30
N LEU A 169 4.69 -14.20 -7.19
CA LEU A 169 3.50 -13.58 -7.81
C LEU A 169 2.21 -13.81 -7.04
N SER A 170 2.24 -14.56 -5.96
CA SER A 170 1.11 -14.72 -5.06
C SER A 170 1.61 -14.74 -3.63
N GLY A 171 1.08 -13.84 -2.82
CA GLY A 171 1.32 -13.76 -1.40
C GLY A 171 0.32 -14.62 -0.63
N GLU A 172 -0.93 -14.21 -0.62
CA GLU A 172 -1.98 -14.82 0.19
C GLU A 172 -3.25 -15.22 -0.58
N HIS A 173 -3.49 -14.64 -1.78
CA HIS A 173 -4.73 -14.84 -2.52
C HIS A 173 -4.70 -16.03 -3.49
N GLY A 174 -3.53 -16.52 -3.88
CA GLY A 174 -3.38 -17.50 -4.95
C GLY A 174 -3.55 -16.89 -6.34
N ILE A 175 -3.30 -17.69 -7.34
CA ILE A 175 -3.42 -17.33 -8.76
C ILE A 175 -4.48 -18.22 -9.44
N GLY A 176 -5.63 -18.35 -8.82
CA GLY A 176 -6.71 -19.25 -9.16
C GLY A 176 -7.22 -19.26 -10.61
#